data_0e42e2bf869a8df7c42dc352efe2d1c5
#
_entry.id   0e42e2bf869a8df7c42dc352efe2d1c5
#
_cell.length_a   1.000
_cell.length_b   1.000
_cell.length_c   1.000
_cell.angle_alpha   90.00
_cell.angle_beta   90.00
_cell.angle_gamma   90.00
#
_symmetry.space_group_name_H-M   'P 1'
#
loop_
_entity.id
_entity.type
_entity.pdbx_description
1 polymer ?
#
loop_
_entity_poly.entity_id
_entity_poly.type
_entity_poly.pdbx_seq_one_letter_code
_entity_poly.pdbx_strand_id
1 'polypeptide(L)'
;MGKSINGKELGQGISQRKDGRYQARFTNRFGKRQTIYGKTLNEVRQKLRTEQYEDEKQINVVNSDMTLDEWFEVWITTCKGNCRDTSRDTYRTSYNRIKEELGWRKLSGLNLIILQQAFNNLKTDASRKDTKKTLVDMLNKAIDSDLLYKNVAKQINTVMSKEEDLEDDENSKEKRVLTLEETDLFLEASSHYRYFNEFSLALETGMRIGEILGLKISDLDFKNRTIYVKRTLVYAKCADKNDPMYKKYRYEFHPPKSDKGRRKIPMTLKAYQILKRQLLNKNGIEAKGKKAPEGYEDLVFITRNNTPISPRDTTKVMSTISERIALQKPDFEPLTPHTLRHTFATRCIERGINPKTLQILLGHSTIQITLDLYCHVTDDTLEIEMSKFELGANAQAIYNNQQIGVKVV
;
A
#
# COMPACT_ATOMS: atom_id res chain seq x y z
N MET A 1 49.34 5.12 -32.64
CA MET A 1 49.32 5.37 -31.20
C MET A 1 49.63 6.83 -30.91
N GLY A 2 49.03 7.44 -29.89
CA GLY A 2 49.33 8.83 -29.55
C GLY A 2 50.67 8.95 -28.83
N LYS A 3 51.40 10.04 -29.12
CA LYS A 3 52.76 10.25 -28.57
C LYS A 3 52.79 11.53 -27.72
N SER A 4 53.66 11.56 -26.72
CA SER A 4 54.05 12.78 -25.99
C SER A 4 54.92 13.71 -26.85
N ILE A 5 55.14 14.94 -26.37
CA ILE A 5 56.07 15.89 -27.02
C ILE A 5 57.46 15.27 -27.15
N ASN A 6 57.86 14.46 -26.18
CA ASN A 6 59.17 13.79 -26.17
C ASN A 6 59.15 12.40 -26.85
N GLY A 7 58.16 12.08 -27.69
CA GLY A 7 58.06 10.85 -28.46
C GLY A 7 57.61 9.61 -27.68
N LYS A 8 57.35 9.67 -26.37
CA LYS A 8 56.92 8.53 -25.54
C LYS A 8 55.49 8.15 -25.89
N GLU A 9 55.21 6.84 -26.00
CA GLU A 9 53.85 6.35 -26.24
C GLU A 9 52.95 6.55 -25.04
N LEU A 10 51.74 7.09 -25.29
CA LEU A 10 50.76 7.47 -24.24
C LEU A 10 49.56 6.53 -24.20
N GLY A 11 49.36 5.70 -25.21
CA GLY A 11 48.23 4.83 -25.40
C GLY A 11 47.30 5.27 -26.55
N GLN A 12 46.34 4.43 -26.89
CA GLN A 12 45.44 4.64 -28.02
C GLN A 12 44.53 5.86 -27.78
N GLY A 13 44.47 6.77 -28.75
CA GLY A 13 43.63 7.96 -28.70
C GLY A 13 44.17 9.09 -27.81
N ILE A 14 45.27 8.91 -27.06
CA ILE A 14 45.81 9.91 -26.12
C ILE A 14 47.03 10.58 -26.75
N SER A 15 47.09 11.91 -26.71
CA SER A 15 48.22 12.71 -27.18
C SER A 15 48.51 13.89 -26.26
N GLN A 16 49.74 14.38 -26.26
CA GLN A 16 50.12 15.59 -25.54
C GLN A 16 50.13 16.79 -26.50
N ARG A 17 49.53 17.89 -26.06
CA ARG A 17 49.49 19.14 -26.81
C ARG A 17 50.75 19.96 -26.60
N LYS A 18 51.03 20.91 -27.52
CA LYS A 18 52.16 21.84 -27.41
C LYS A 18 52.17 22.71 -26.14
N ASP A 19 51.01 22.91 -25.54
CA ASP A 19 50.82 23.63 -24.27
C ASP A 19 51.08 22.74 -23.02
N GLY A 20 51.59 21.51 -23.20
CA GLY A 20 51.91 20.58 -22.15
C GLY A 20 50.71 19.77 -21.62
N ARG A 21 49.47 20.10 -21.93
CA ARG A 21 48.27 19.38 -21.53
C ARG A 21 48.09 18.09 -22.32
N TYR A 22 47.38 17.15 -21.74
CA TYR A 22 47.01 15.89 -22.38
C TYR A 22 45.60 15.96 -22.96
N GLN A 23 45.37 15.30 -24.07
CA GLN A 23 44.04 15.11 -24.67
C GLN A 23 43.84 13.65 -25.05
N ALA A 24 42.60 13.17 -24.89
CA ALA A 24 42.14 11.86 -25.37
C ALA A 24 41.01 12.05 -26.36
N ARG A 25 40.95 11.24 -27.40
CA ARG A 25 39.88 11.21 -28.39
C ARG A 25 39.33 9.82 -28.52
N PHE A 26 38.00 9.70 -28.46
CA PHE A 26 37.29 8.47 -28.75
C PHE A 26 36.03 8.76 -29.56
N THR A 27 35.50 7.74 -30.22
CA THR A 27 34.23 7.84 -30.94
C THR A 27 33.17 7.16 -30.10
N ASN A 28 32.12 7.90 -29.76
CA ASN A 28 31.02 7.35 -28.98
C ASN A 28 30.10 6.45 -29.83
N ARG A 29 29.18 5.75 -29.21
CA ARG A 29 28.18 4.85 -29.85
C ARG A 29 27.36 5.49 -30.96
N PHE A 30 27.19 6.81 -30.93
CA PHE A 30 26.49 7.55 -31.98
C PHE A 30 27.39 7.94 -33.15
N GLY A 31 28.64 7.44 -33.23
CA GLY A 31 29.60 7.79 -34.26
C GLY A 31 30.19 9.20 -34.10
N LYS A 32 29.89 9.91 -33.03
CA LYS A 32 30.42 11.26 -32.80
C LYS A 32 31.73 11.21 -32.07
N ARG A 33 32.73 11.95 -32.60
CA ARG A 33 34.05 12.05 -32.01
C ARG A 33 34.07 13.01 -30.83
N GLN A 34 34.47 12.53 -29.66
CA GLN A 34 34.64 13.32 -28.44
C GLN A 34 36.10 13.53 -28.11
N THR A 35 36.41 14.68 -27.46
CA THR A 35 37.78 15.02 -27.02
C THR A 35 37.75 15.44 -25.56
N ILE A 36 38.57 14.79 -24.75
CA ILE A 36 38.71 15.00 -23.31
C ILE A 36 40.07 15.64 -23.06
N TYR A 37 40.11 16.59 -22.11
CA TYR A 37 41.32 17.32 -21.74
C TYR A 37 41.66 17.11 -20.27
N GLY A 38 42.98 17.11 -19.95
CA GLY A 38 43.46 17.07 -18.56
C GLY A 38 44.88 17.63 -18.45
N LYS A 39 45.25 18.02 -17.23
CA LYS A 39 46.55 18.57 -16.91
C LYS A 39 47.60 17.45 -16.79
N THR A 40 47.21 16.26 -16.37
CA THR A 40 48.09 15.10 -16.21
C THR A 40 47.61 13.92 -17.05
N LEU A 41 48.54 13.01 -17.38
CA LEU A 41 48.24 11.79 -18.14
C LEU A 41 47.26 10.88 -17.38
N ASN A 42 47.39 10.77 -16.04
CA ASN A 42 46.52 9.95 -15.21
C ASN A 42 45.11 10.51 -15.19
N GLU A 43 44.94 11.83 -15.10
CA GLU A 43 43.66 12.50 -15.16
C GLU A 43 42.91 12.20 -16.47
N VAL A 44 43.62 12.33 -17.62
CA VAL A 44 43.02 12.04 -18.93
C VAL A 44 42.68 10.58 -19.11
N ARG A 45 43.48 9.68 -18.62
CA ARG A 45 43.19 8.23 -18.64
C ARG A 45 41.97 7.87 -17.80
N GLN A 46 41.85 8.47 -16.62
CA GLN A 46 40.72 8.25 -15.76
C GLN A 46 39.43 8.80 -16.39
N LYS A 47 39.44 10.04 -16.88
CA LYS A 47 38.30 10.65 -17.58
C LYS A 47 37.94 9.82 -18.83
N LEU A 48 38.90 9.38 -19.62
CA LEU A 48 38.62 8.56 -20.81
C LEU A 48 37.93 7.25 -20.45
N ARG A 49 38.39 6.56 -19.40
CA ARG A 49 37.79 5.33 -18.92
C ARG A 49 36.37 5.56 -18.44
N THR A 50 36.12 6.64 -17.72
CA THR A 50 34.78 7.01 -17.23
C THR A 50 33.83 7.28 -18.40
N GLU A 51 34.22 8.11 -19.35
CA GLU A 51 33.43 8.44 -20.53
C GLU A 51 33.16 7.23 -21.44
N GLN A 52 34.17 6.37 -21.65
CA GLN A 52 33.99 5.15 -22.41
C GLN A 52 33.08 4.14 -21.69
N TYR A 53 33.18 4.04 -20.36
CA TYR A 53 32.34 3.19 -19.56
C TYR A 53 30.88 3.67 -19.59
N GLU A 54 30.65 5.01 -19.48
CA GLU A 54 29.34 5.61 -19.58
C GLU A 54 28.70 5.40 -20.95
N ASP A 55 29.48 5.55 -22.02
CA ASP A 55 29.06 5.31 -23.40
C ASP A 55 28.73 3.81 -23.65
N GLU A 56 29.59 2.91 -23.16
CA GLU A 56 29.37 1.45 -23.22
C GLU A 56 28.14 0.99 -22.43
N LYS A 57 27.91 1.62 -21.27
CA LYS A 57 26.75 1.35 -20.43
C LYS A 57 25.48 2.06 -20.89
N GLN A 58 25.53 2.77 -22.01
CA GLN A 58 24.40 3.48 -22.59
C GLN A 58 23.80 4.58 -21.70
N ILE A 59 24.57 5.14 -20.79
CA ILE A 59 24.15 6.25 -19.95
C ILE A 59 23.94 7.50 -20.82
N ASN A 60 22.77 8.09 -20.73
CA ASN A 60 22.39 9.22 -21.57
C ASN A 60 23.03 10.52 -21.03
N VAL A 61 24.19 10.87 -21.53
CA VAL A 61 24.99 12.03 -21.09
C VAL A 61 24.19 13.37 -21.18
N VAL A 62 23.21 13.43 -22.07
CA VAL A 62 22.36 14.63 -22.25
C VAL A 62 21.53 14.95 -21.01
N ASN A 63 21.20 13.93 -20.21
CA ASN A 63 20.39 14.07 -18.99
C ASN A 63 21.20 13.86 -17.70
N SER A 64 22.52 13.75 -17.76
CA SER A 64 23.40 13.58 -16.58
C SER A 64 23.31 14.77 -15.60
N ASP A 65 22.89 15.94 -16.09
CA ASP A 65 22.70 17.16 -15.30
C ASP A 65 21.29 17.28 -14.68
N MET A 66 20.37 16.37 -15.00
CA MET A 66 19.02 16.37 -14.46
C MET A 66 19.04 16.19 -12.94
N THR A 67 18.32 17.06 -12.24
CA THR A 67 18.16 16.97 -10.79
C THR A 67 17.13 15.92 -10.39
N LEU A 68 17.14 15.53 -9.12
CA LEU A 68 16.16 14.59 -8.58
C LEU A 68 14.73 15.17 -8.64
N ASP A 69 14.55 16.48 -8.44
CA ASP A 69 13.26 17.18 -8.59
C ASP A 69 12.72 17.13 -10.02
N GLU A 70 13.58 17.45 -11.00
CA GLU A 70 13.21 17.40 -12.43
C GLU A 70 12.81 15.98 -12.83
N TRP A 71 13.58 14.99 -12.41
CA TRP A 71 13.25 13.59 -12.67
C TRP A 71 11.97 13.15 -11.96
N PHE A 72 11.73 13.58 -10.72
CA PHE A 72 10.49 13.28 -10.02
C PHE A 72 9.26 13.79 -10.78
N GLU A 73 9.27 15.02 -11.28
CA GLU A 73 8.15 15.58 -12.06
C GLU A 73 7.94 14.82 -13.39
N VAL A 74 9.00 14.44 -14.08
CA VAL A 74 8.90 13.59 -15.28
C VAL A 74 8.33 12.21 -14.92
N TRP A 75 8.86 11.57 -13.90
CA TRP A 75 8.42 10.24 -13.48
C TRP A 75 6.96 10.22 -13.02
N ILE A 76 6.52 11.17 -12.20
CA ILE A 76 5.16 11.20 -11.67
C ILE A 76 4.11 11.50 -12.76
N THR A 77 4.48 12.30 -13.76
CA THR A 77 3.58 12.65 -14.86
C THR A 77 3.57 11.59 -15.96
N THR A 78 4.72 11.07 -16.35
CA THR A 78 4.87 10.16 -17.49
C THR A 78 4.68 8.68 -17.06
N CYS A 79 5.44 8.24 -16.03
CA CYS A 79 5.42 6.83 -15.62
C CYS A 79 4.25 6.49 -14.70
N LYS A 80 3.74 7.47 -13.93
CA LYS A 80 2.63 7.32 -12.99
C LYS A 80 1.36 8.08 -13.42
N GLY A 81 1.29 8.57 -14.65
CA GLY A 81 0.15 9.31 -15.19
C GLY A 81 -1.17 8.54 -15.10
N ASN A 82 -1.14 7.22 -15.33
CA ASN A 82 -2.31 6.34 -15.26
C ASN A 82 -2.61 5.81 -13.84
N CYS A 83 -1.83 6.22 -12.81
CA CYS A 83 -2.12 5.83 -11.44
C CYS A 83 -3.30 6.62 -10.88
N ARG A 84 -4.01 6.01 -9.90
CA ARG A 84 -5.07 6.70 -9.16
C ARG A 84 -4.52 7.93 -8.44
N ASP A 85 -5.34 8.98 -8.31
CA ASP A 85 -4.96 10.22 -7.63
C ASP A 85 -4.42 9.99 -6.21
N THR A 86 -5.05 9.09 -5.45
CA THR A 86 -4.56 8.68 -4.12
C THR A 86 -3.15 8.11 -4.14
N SER A 87 -2.79 7.35 -5.16
CA SER A 87 -1.44 6.80 -5.29
C SER A 87 -0.43 7.89 -5.66
N ARG A 88 -0.81 8.80 -6.57
CA ARG A 88 0.03 9.95 -6.93
C ARG A 88 0.25 10.88 -5.74
N ASP A 89 -0.78 11.12 -4.92
CA ASP A 89 -0.67 11.92 -3.69
C ASP A 89 0.27 11.25 -2.66
N THR A 90 0.21 9.92 -2.54
CA THR A 90 1.13 9.14 -1.70
C THR A 90 2.59 9.30 -2.18
N TYR A 91 2.84 9.17 -3.48
CA TYR A 91 4.19 9.37 -4.05
C TYR A 91 4.70 10.79 -3.80
N ARG A 92 3.86 11.81 -4.02
CA ARG A 92 4.22 13.21 -3.75
C ARG A 92 4.51 13.46 -2.27
N THR A 93 3.68 12.91 -1.38
CA THR A 93 3.88 13.02 0.06
C THR A 93 5.19 12.37 0.49
N SER A 94 5.49 11.18 -0.01
CA SER A 94 6.74 10.48 0.28
C SER A 94 7.96 11.24 -0.24
N TYR A 95 7.90 11.74 -1.47
CA TYR A 95 8.98 12.52 -2.07
C TYR A 95 9.23 13.84 -1.34
N ASN A 96 8.17 14.57 -0.96
CA ASN A 96 8.27 15.86 -0.29
C ASN A 96 9.02 15.78 1.05
N ARG A 97 9.08 14.60 1.67
CA ARG A 97 9.85 14.39 2.91
C ARG A 97 11.36 14.54 2.73
N ILE A 98 11.86 14.30 1.52
CA ILE A 98 13.29 14.33 1.17
C ILE A 98 13.63 15.43 0.15
N LYS A 99 12.62 16.14 -0.34
CA LYS A 99 12.75 17.11 -1.43
C LYS A 99 13.74 18.24 -1.10
N GLU A 100 13.64 18.82 0.10
CA GLU A 100 14.49 19.95 0.52
C GLU A 100 15.97 19.57 0.56
N GLU A 101 16.28 18.33 0.97
CA GLU A 101 17.66 17.85 1.12
C GLU A 101 18.24 17.28 -0.18
N LEU A 102 17.42 16.63 -1.00
CA LEU A 102 17.89 15.85 -2.15
C LEU A 102 17.43 16.39 -3.50
N GLY A 103 16.34 17.16 -3.57
CA GLY A 103 15.67 17.53 -4.81
C GLY A 103 16.57 18.28 -5.80
N TRP A 104 17.39 19.20 -5.32
CA TRP A 104 18.33 19.99 -6.09
C TRP A 104 19.58 19.23 -6.58
N ARG A 105 19.81 18.03 -6.06
CA ARG A 105 20.99 17.23 -6.41
C ARG A 105 20.81 16.58 -7.77
N LYS A 106 21.89 16.55 -8.55
CA LYS A 106 21.93 15.83 -9.82
C LYS A 106 21.81 14.32 -9.56
N LEU A 107 21.13 13.60 -10.45
CA LEU A 107 20.98 12.14 -10.38
C LEU A 107 22.33 11.44 -10.31
N SER A 108 23.32 11.91 -11.09
CA SER A 108 24.68 11.39 -11.12
C SER A 108 25.46 11.59 -9.81
N GLY A 109 25.05 12.56 -8.99
CA GLY A 109 25.66 12.86 -7.68
C GLY A 109 25.08 12.11 -6.50
N LEU A 110 24.04 11.30 -6.71
CA LEU A 110 23.43 10.53 -5.64
C LEU A 110 24.31 9.34 -5.23
N ASN A 111 24.61 9.27 -3.94
CA ASN A 111 25.33 8.14 -3.35
C ASN A 111 24.64 7.69 -2.06
N LEU A 112 25.03 6.51 -1.56
CA LEU A 112 24.38 5.91 -0.38
C LEU A 112 24.50 6.79 0.86
N ILE A 113 25.64 7.44 1.09
CA ILE A 113 25.89 8.25 2.29
C ILE A 113 24.91 9.44 2.33
N ILE A 114 24.80 10.16 1.21
CA ILE A 114 23.90 11.31 1.08
C ILE A 114 22.43 10.90 1.28
N LEU A 115 22.02 9.78 0.66
CA LEU A 115 20.67 9.27 0.82
C LEU A 115 20.40 8.83 2.26
N GLN A 116 21.34 8.12 2.89
CA GLN A 116 21.18 7.67 4.27
C GLN A 116 21.06 8.84 5.24
N GLN A 117 21.85 9.91 5.06
CA GLN A 117 21.76 11.11 5.89
C GLN A 117 20.34 11.73 5.82
N ALA A 118 19.80 11.92 4.62
CA ALA A 118 18.44 12.45 4.45
C ALA A 118 17.38 11.52 5.07
N PHE A 119 17.57 10.21 5.01
CA PHE A 119 16.65 9.25 5.61
C PHE A 119 16.74 9.19 7.14
N ASN A 120 17.89 9.44 7.72
CA ASN A 120 18.07 9.52 9.17
C ASN A 120 17.28 10.69 9.79
N ASN A 121 17.03 11.76 9.01
CA ASN A 121 16.22 12.91 9.43
C ASN A 121 14.72 12.63 9.44
N LEU A 122 14.26 11.52 8.87
CA LEU A 122 12.85 11.14 8.88
C LEU A 122 12.45 10.57 10.26
N LYS A 123 11.32 11.04 10.78
CA LYS A 123 10.90 10.80 12.18
C LYS A 123 10.54 9.37 12.53
N THR A 124 9.97 8.61 11.56
CA THR A 124 9.43 7.26 11.82
C THR A 124 9.91 6.25 10.79
N ASP A 125 10.03 4.99 11.19
CA ASP A 125 10.41 3.90 10.29
C ASP A 125 9.39 3.67 9.17
N ALA A 126 8.10 3.82 9.47
CA ALA A 126 7.05 3.78 8.46
C ALA A 126 7.28 4.85 7.36
N SER A 127 7.62 6.09 7.76
CA SER A 127 7.92 7.14 6.79
C SER A 127 9.19 6.86 5.99
N ARG A 128 10.21 6.23 6.60
CA ARG A 128 11.43 5.78 5.90
C ARG A 128 11.13 4.68 4.91
N LYS A 129 10.38 3.64 5.31
CA LYS A 129 9.98 2.52 4.46
C LYS A 129 9.19 3.01 3.23
N ASP A 130 8.19 3.87 3.41
CA ASP A 130 7.38 4.44 2.33
C ASP A 130 8.20 5.32 1.37
N THR A 131 9.06 6.18 1.93
CA THR A 131 9.92 7.07 1.14
C THR A 131 10.95 6.28 0.35
N LYS A 132 11.58 5.25 0.98
CA LYS A 132 12.48 4.32 0.29
C LYS A 132 11.79 3.62 -0.87
N LYS A 133 10.59 3.09 -0.66
CA LYS A 133 9.81 2.41 -1.71
C LYS A 133 9.58 3.33 -2.91
N THR A 134 9.19 4.58 -2.66
CA THR A 134 8.98 5.58 -3.71
C THR A 134 10.28 5.90 -4.44
N LEU A 135 11.37 6.16 -3.71
CA LEU A 135 12.66 6.49 -4.28
C LEU A 135 13.25 5.33 -5.09
N VAL A 136 13.13 4.10 -4.58
CA VAL A 136 13.60 2.90 -5.31
C VAL A 136 12.84 2.71 -6.61
N ASP A 137 11.51 2.86 -6.62
CA ASP A 137 10.69 2.75 -7.84
C ASP A 137 11.07 3.83 -8.87
N MET A 138 11.23 5.08 -8.40
CA MET A 138 11.61 6.21 -9.24
C MET A 138 13.01 6.03 -9.85
N LEU A 139 14.00 5.60 -9.06
CA LEU A 139 15.37 5.41 -9.55
C LEU A 139 15.53 4.13 -10.40
N ASN A 140 14.69 3.10 -10.20
CA ASN A 140 14.62 1.98 -11.15
C ASN A 140 14.16 2.48 -12.53
N LYS A 141 13.18 3.37 -12.59
CA LYS A 141 12.74 3.98 -13.85
C LYS A 141 13.79 4.89 -14.48
N ALA A 142 14.63 5.55 -13.67
CA ALA A 142 15.77 6.30 -14.18
C ALA A 142 16.81 5.37 -14.85
N ILE A 143 17.01 4.17 -14.32
CA ILE A 143 17.85 3.14 -14.94
C ILE A 143 17.22 2.65 -16.25
N ASP A 144 15.92 2.30 -16.24
CA ASP A 144 15.19 1.87 -17.44
C ASP A 144 15.21 2.95 -18.55
N SER A 145 15.45 4.21 -18.19
CA SER A 145 15.53 5.37 -19.09
C SER A 145 16.97 5.81 -19.39
N ASP A 146 17.97 5.00 -19.08
CA ASP A 146 19.40 5.26 -19.30
C ASP A 146 19.95 6.55 -18.63
N LEU A 147 19.28 7.01 -17.54
CA LEU A 147 19.72 8.17 -16.75
C LEU A 147 20.66 7.79 -15.61
N LEU A 148 20.59 6.54 -15.16
CA LEU A 148 21.42 5.96 -14.10
C LEU A 148 21.81 4.53 -14.45
N TYR A 149 22.96 4.09 -14.00
CA TYR A 149 23.39 2.68 -14.15
C TYR A 149 23.12 1.82 -12.90
N LYS A 150 22.94 2.46 -11.73
CA LYS A 150 22.76 1.75 -10.45
C LYS A 150 21.76 2.48 -9.56
N ASN A 151 20.88 1.71 -8.94
CA ASN A 151 19.95 2.22 -7.93
C ASN A 151 20.54 2.08 -6.52
N VAL A 152 21.16 3.15 -6.03
CA VAL A 152 21.77 3.20 -4.69
C VAL A 152 20.73 3.24 -3.56
N ALA A 153 19.48 3.63 -3.85
CA ALA A 153 18.42 3.69 -2.84
C ALA A 153 18.02 2.30 -2.31
N LYS A 154 18.29 1.22 -3.03
CA LYS A 154 18.02 -0.15 -2.55
C LYS A 154 18.79 -0.48 -1.27
N GLN A 155 19.94 0.14 -1.07
CA GLN A 155 20.86 -0.12 0.05
C GLN A 155 20.57 0.76 1.30
N ILE A 156 19.62 1.70 1.23
CA ILE A 156 19.26 2.56 2.36
C ILE A 156 18.74 1.68 3.52
N ASN A 157 19.26 1.92 4.73
CA ASN A 157 18.71 1.34 5.94
C ASN A 157 17.52 2.17 6.42
N THR A 158 16.39 1.52 6.70
CA THR A 158 15.16 2.17 7.17
C THR A 158 14.86 1.94 8.64
N VAL A 159 15.65 1.09 9.30
CA VAL A 159 15.53 0.80 10.73
C VAL A 159 16.51 1.68 11.49
N MET A 160 16.05 2.42 12.49
CA MET A 160 16.94 3.03 13.47
C MET A 160 17.32 1.95 14.47
N SER A 161 18.60 1.58 14.49
CA SER A 161 19.17 0.80 15.59
C SER A 161 19.21 1.66 16.86
N LYS A 162 18.14 1.68 17.61
CA LYS A 162 18.23 1.87 19.05
C LYS A 162 18.38 0.47 19.64
N GLU A 163 19.41 0.29 20.43
CA GLU A 163 19.69 -0.97 21.14
C GLU A 163 18.57 -1.40 22.10
N GLU A 164 17.48 -0.62 22.21
CA GLU A 164 16.35 -0.85 23.11
C GLU A 164 15.06 -1.30 22.41
N ASP A 165 14.98 -1.30 21.06
CA ASP A 165 13.75 -1.65 20.33
C ASP A 165 13.91 -2.91 19.47
N LEU A 166 14.38 -4.02 20.05
CA LEU A 166 14.44 -5.33 19.38
C LEU A 166 13.07 -5.99 19.19
N GLU A 167 11.98 -5.31 19.55
CA GLU A 167 10.61 -5.89 19.50
C GLU A 167 9.66 -5.28 18.47
N ASP A 168 10.04 -4.26 17.69
CA ASP A 168 9.11 -3.61 16.74
C ASP A 168 9.45 -3.84 15.27
N ASP A 169 9.44 -5.08 14.83
CA ASP A 169 9.25 -5.40 13.42
C ASP A 169 7.77 -5.21 13.07
N GLU A 170 7.40 -4.05 12.45
CA GLU A 170 6.01 -3.73 12.10
C GLU A 170 5.34 -4.75 11.17
N ASN A 171 6.08 -5.71 10.63
CA ASN A 171 5.54 -6.89 9.95
C ASN A 171 5.12 -8.01 10.91
N SER A 172 5.50 -7.95 12.19
CA SER A 172 5.20 -8.93 13.22
C SER A 172 4.20 -8.45 14.28
N LYS A 173 3.74 -7.18 14.24
CA LYS A 173 2.63 -6.76 15.13
C LYS A 173 1.41 -7.59 14.78
N GLU A 174 0.99 -8.43 15.70
CA GLU A 174 -0.28 -9.16 15.63
C GLU A 174 -1.38 -8.19 15.23
N LYS A 175 -2.10 -8.54 14.17
CA LYS A 175 -3.19 -7.69 13.69
C LYS A 175 -4.24 -7.59 14.79
N ARG A 176 -4.42 -6.40 15.36
CA ARG A 176 -5.42 -6.14 16.41
C ARG A 176 -6.78 -6.75 16.05
N VAL A 177 -7.27 -7.61 16.92
CA VAL A 177 -8.57 -8.27 16.85
C VAL A 177 -9.32 -8.01 18.15
N LEU A 178 -10.60 -7.69 18.08
CA LEU A 178 -11.43 -7.51 19.28
C LEU A 178 -11.79 -8.85 19.89
N THR A 179 -11.68 -8.99 21.20
CA THR A 179 -12.30 -10.09 21.95
C THR A 179 -13.83 -9.99 21.88
N LEU A 180 -14.56 -10.98 22.37
CA LEU A 180 -16.03 -10.92 22.44
C LEU A 180 -16.47 -9.76 23.35
N GLU A 181 -15.86 -9.67 24.54
CA GLU A 181 -16.11 -8.58 25.49
C GLU A 181 -15.82 -7.19 24.88
N GLU A 182 -14.67 -7.03 24.24
CA GLU A 182 -14.31 -5.78 23.58
C GLU A 182 -15.25 -5.43 22.41
N THR A 183 -15.75 -6.44 21.70
CA THR A 183 -16.74 -6.23 20.63
C THR A 183 -18.04 -5.70 21.21
N ASP A 184 -18.52 -6.24 22.32
CA ASP A 184 -19.74 -5.77 23.00
C ASP A 184 -19.56 -4.36 23.56
N LEU A 185 -18.43 -4.07 24.22
CA LEU A 185 -18.07 -2.72 24.68
C LEU A 185 -18.03 -1.71 23.53
N PHE A 186 -17.42 -2.09 22.41
CA PHE A 186 -17.36 -1.22 21.24
C PHE A 186 -18.75 -0.98 20.63
N LEU A 187 -19.57 -2.00 20.51
CA LEU A 187 -20.94 -1.86 19.99
C LEU A 187 -21.80 -1.00 20.92
N GLU A 188 -21.70 -1.18 22.23
CA GLU A 188 -22.39 -0.37 23.22
C GLU A 188 -21.94 1.10 23.13
N ALA A 189 -20.63 1.36 23.21
CA ALA A 189 -20.07 2.71 23.12
C ALA A 189 -20.38 3.40 21.79
N SER A 190 -20.45 2.64 20.68
CA SER A 190 -20.76 3.16 19.36
C SER A 190 -22.25 3.37 19.10
N SER A 191 -23.15 2.82 19.92
CA SER A 191 -24.62 2.81 19.71
C SER A 191 -25.22 4.21 19.58
N HIS A 192 -24.65 5.21 20.26
CA HIS A 192 -25.06 6.60 20.23
C HIS A 192 -24.46 7.41 19.06
N TYR A 193 -23.52 6.83 18.32
CA TYR A 193 -22.90 7.47 17.17
C TYR A 193 -23.65 7.12 15.90
N ARG A 194 -23.72 8.10 14.99
CA ARG A 194 -24.37 7.92 13.68
C ARG A 194 -23.75 6.81 12.83
N TYR A 195 -22.48 6.45 13.07
CA TYR A 195 -21.73 5.43 12.33
C TYR A 195 -21.93 4.01 12.88
N PHE A 196 -22.84 3.83 13.82
CA PHE A 196 -23.13 2.53 14.46
C PHE A 196 -23.46 1.44 13.44
N ASN A 197 -24.30 1.79 12.44
CA ASN A 197 -24.71 0.81 11.41
C ASN A 197 -23.56 0.42 10.51
N GLU A 198 -22.65 1.35 10.16
CA GLU A 198 -21.46 1.11 9.37
C GLU A 198 -20.49 0.18 10.10
N PHE A 199 -20.23 0.45 11.37
CA PHE A 199 -19.34 -0.38 12.19
C PHE A 199 -19.93 -1.77 12.44
N SER A 200 -21.21 -1.85 12.75
CA SER A 200 -21.92 -3.12 12.93
C SER A 200 -21.91 -3.95 11.64
N LEU A 201 -22.11 -3.32 10.47
CA LEU A 201 -22.06 -4.01 9.19
C LEU A 201 -20.62 -4.50 8.87
N ALA A 202 -19.61 -3.73 9.25
CA ALA A 202 -18.20 -4.14 9.07
C ALA A 202 -17.89 -5.41 9.86
N LEU A 203 -18.34 -5.51 11.11
CA LEU A 203 -18.20 -6.69 11.97
C LEU A 203 -18.99 -7.91 11.45
N GLU A 204 -20.11 -7.70 10.74
CA GLU A 204 -20.97 -8.78 10.22
C GLU A 204 -20.58 -9.28 8.83
N THR A 205 -19.78 -8.52 8.09
CA THR A 205 -19.51 -8.81 6.67
C THR A 205 -18.03 -8.80 6.30
N GLY A 206 -17.17 -8.27 7.17
CA GLY A 206 -15.75 -8.07 6.88
C GLY A 206 -15.47 -7.12 5.71
N MET A 207 -16.45 -6.34 5.25
CA MET A 207 -16.26 -5.36 4.19
C MET A 207 -15.29 -4.25 4.63
N ARG A 208 -14.52 -3.71 3.67
CA ARG A 208 -13.72 -2.51 3.94
C ARG A 208 -14.65 -1.31 4.14
N ILE A 209 -14.26 -0.38 5.01
CA ILE A 209 -15.11 0.80 5.29
C ILE A 209 -15.48 1.57 4.01
N GLY A 210 -14.54 1.77 3.09
CA GLY A 210 -14.83 2.42 1.82
C GLY A 210 -15.78 1.63 0.90
N GLU A 211 -15.83 0.29 1.02
CA GLU A 211 -16.80 -0.55 0.32
C GLU A 211 -18.19 -0.37 0.92
N ILE A 212 -18.31 -0.30 2.26
CA ILE A 212 -19.54 -0.03 2.98
C ILE A 212 -20.09 1.36 2.61
N LEU A 213 -19.26 2.38 2.68
CA LEU A 213 -19.65 3.76 2.34
C LEU A 213 -19.99 3.93 0.85
N GLY A 214 -19.46 3.06 -0.01
CA GLY A 214 -19.73 3.04 -1.45
C GLY A 214 -20.93 2.17 -1.86
N LEU A 215 -21.63 1.53 -0.89
CA LEU A 215 -22.82 0.74 -1.20
C LEU A 215 -23.95 1.62 -1.72
N LYS A 216 -24.55 1.17 -2.81
CA LYS A 216 -25.77 1.72 -3.38
C LYS A 216 -26.96 0.83 -3.06
N ILE A 217 -28.16 1.40 -3.05
CA ILE A 217 -29.42 0.62 -2.82
C ILE A 217 -29.53 -0.49 -3.87
N SER A 218 -29.14 -0.19 -5.11
CA SER A 218 -29.10 -1.14 -6.23
C SER A 218 -28.09 -2.30 -6.07
N ASP A 219 -27.24 -2.27 -5.06
CA ASP A 219 -26.32 -3.37 -4.72
C ASP A 219 -26.91 -4.35 -3.69
N LEU A 220 -28.10 -4.08 -3.16
CA LEU A 220 -28.74 -4.85 -2.11
C LEU A 220 -29.89 -5.69 -2.67
N ASP A 221 -29.73 -7.00 -2.63
CA ASP A 221 -30.80 -7.94 -2.97
C ASP A 221 -31.38 -8.52 -1.66
N PHE A 222 -32.44 -7.90 -1.15
CA PHE A 222 -33.12 -8.35 0.07
C PHE A 222 -33.89 -9.65 -0.12
N LYS A 223 -34.32 -9.98 -1.34
CA LYS A 223 -35.05 -11.23 -1.64
C LYS A 223 -34.11 -12.42 -1.50
N ASN A 224 -32.93 -12.32 -2.09
CA ASN A 224 -31.91 -13.37 -2.05
C ASN A 224 -30.89 -13.18 -0.92
N ARG A 225 -31.09 -12.18 -0.04
CA ARG A 225 -30.21 -11.82 1.07
C ARG A 225 -28.73 -11.70 0.64
N THR A 226 -28.47 -10.90 -0.38
CA THR A 226 -27.12 -10.75 -0.96
C THR A 226 -26.73 -9.29 -1.08
N ILE A 227 -25.47 -8.99 -0.70
CA ILE A 227 -24.80 -7.70 -0.94
C ILE A 227 -23.83 -7.89 -2.11
N TYR A 228 -23.91 -7.02 -3.11
CA TYR A 228 -22.96 -6.98 -4.23
C TYR A 228 -21.92 -5.91 -4.00
N VAL A 229 -20.68 -6.28 -3.71
CA VAL A 229 -19.57 -5.34 -3.57
C VAL A 229 -19.03 -5.02 -4.96
N LYS A 230 -19.26 -3.81 -5.46
CA LYS A 230 -18.89 -3.39 -6.81
C LYS A 230 -17.90 -2.22 -6.85
N ARG A 231 -17.82 -1.45 -5.77
CA ARG A 231 -17.03 -0.21 -5.71
C ARG A 231 -16.56 0.13 -4.30
N THR A 232 -15.69 1.11 -4.22
CA THR A 232 -15.20 1.72 -2.97
C THR A 232 -15.42 3.23 -3.09
N LEU A 233 -15.98 3.88 -2.09
CA LEU A 233 -16.01 5.33 -1.97
C LEU A 233 -14.67 5.81 -1.40
N VAL A 234 -14.06 6.78 -2.06
CA VAL A 234 -12.80 7.40 -1.67
C VAL A 234 -13.02 8.90 -1.53
N TYR A 235 -12.38 9.52 -0.56
CA TYR A 235 -12.29 10.97 -0.41
C TYR A 235 -10.84 11.37 -0.62
N ALA A 236 -10.50 11.80 -1.83
CA ALA A 236 -9.14 12.03 -2.28
C ALA A 236 -8.95 13.45 -2.76
N LYS A 237 -7.70 13.91 -2.65
CA LYS A 237 -7.24 15.16 -3.24
C LYS A 237 -7.01 14.97 -4.72
N CYS A 238 -7.60 15.83 -5.54
CA CYS A 238 -7.37 15.82 -6.98
C CYS A 238 -5.90 16.16 -7.27
N ALA A 239 -5.20 15.24 -7.92
CA ALA A 239 -3.78 15.38 -8.26
C ALA A 239 -3.56 15.79 -9.72
N ASP A 240 -4.61 15.86 -10.55
CA ASP A 240 -4.53 16.33 -11.93
C ASP A 240 -4.45 17.85 -11.97
N LYS A 241 -3.35 18.38 -12.51
CA LYS A 241 -3.11 19.83 -12.64
C LYS A 241 -4.09 20.51 -13.60
N ASN A 242 -4.67 19.75 -14.53
CA ASN A 242 -5.62 20.27 -15.53
C ASN A 242 -7.08 20.24 -15.05
N ASP A 243 -7.37 19.60 -13.91
CA ASP A 243 -8.71 19.52 -13.34
C ASP A 243 -9.03 20.80 -12.55
N PRO A 244 -10.19 21.45 -12.74
CA PRO A 244 -10.62 22.60 -11.94
C PRO A 244 -10.62 22.35 -10.43
N MET A 245 -10.69 21.09 -10.02
CA MET A 245 -10.61 20.65 -8.63
C MET A 245 -9.18 20.37 -8.16
N TYR A 246 -8.16 20.74 -8.92
CA TYR A 246 -6.76 20.53 -8.55
C TYR A 246 -6.47 20.98 -7.11
N LYS A 247 -5.82 20.12 -6.33
CA LYS A 247 -5.54 20.30 -4.89
C LYS A 247 -6.76 20.34 -3.98
N LYS A 248 -8.00 20.30 -4.47
CA LYS A 248 -9.22 20.17 -3.65
C LYS A 248 -9.55 18.70 -3.43
N TYR A 249 -10.27 18.42 -2.34
CA TYR A 249 -10.76 17.07 -2.04
C TYR A 249 -12.13 16.85 -2.67
N ARG A 250 -12.33 15.65 -3.22
CA ARG A 250 -13.61 15.21 -3.77
C ARG A 250 -13.88 13.76 -3.44
N TYR A 251 -15.17 13.38 -3.47
CA TYR A 251 -15.57 11.98 -3.41
C TYR A 251 -15.46 11.35 -4.79
N GLU A 252 -14.98 10.10 -4.81
CA GLU A 252 -14.90 9.32 -6.05
C GLU A 252 -15.27 7.87 -5.80
N PHE A 253 -15.95 7.26 -6.78
CA PHE A 253 -16.15 5.83 -6.80
C PHE A 253 -15.00 5.16 -7.56
N HIS A 254 -14.27 4.32 -6.87
CA HIS A 254 -13.25 3.51 -7.49
C HIS A 254 -13.71 2.05 -7.60
N PRO A 255 -13.42 1.35 -8.71
CA PRO A 255 -13.58 -0.09 -8.77
C PRO A 255 -12.65 -0.74 -7.72
N PRO A 256 -12.94 -1.95 -7.25
CA PRO A 256 -12.01 -2.70 -6.42
C PRO A 256 -10.62 -2.80 -7.07
N LYS A 257 -9.58 -2.95 -6.24
CA LYS A 257 -8.19 -3.03 -6.73
C LYS A 257 -7.90 -4.26 -7.58
N SER A 258 -8.72 -5.31 -7.45
CA SER A 258 -8.62 -6.56 -8.21
C SER A 258 -10.01 -7.06 -8.56
N ASP A 259 -10.12 -7.92 -9.59
CA ASP A 259 -11.40 -8.52 -9.99
C ASP A 259 -12.03 -9.33 -8.85
N LYS A 260 -11.21 -9.97 -7.99
CA LYS A 260 -11.68 -10.66 -6.78
C LYS A 260 -12.31 -9.73 -5.74
N GLY A 261 -12.07 -8.43 -5.83
CA GLY A 261 -12.74 -7.43 -5.00
C GLY A 261 -14.22 -7.27 -5.36
N ARG A 262 -14.63 -7.58 -6.60
CA ARG A 262 -16.04 -7.68 -6.98
C ARG A 262 -16.56 -9.03 -6.50
N ARG A 263 -17.45 -9.01 -5.53
CA ARG A 263 -17.92 -10.23 -4.86
C ARG A 263 -19.34 -10.09 -4.36
N LYS A 264 -19.93 -11.24 -4.07
CA LYS A 264 -21.24 -11.37 -3.42
C LYS A 264 -21.00 -11.78 -1.96
N ILE A 265 -21.68 -11.13 -1.03
CA ILE A 265 -21.64 -11.48 0.39
C ILE A 265 -23.07 -11.84 0.80
N PRO A 266 -23.34 -13.06 1.25
CA PRO A 266 -24.62 -13.44 1.82
C PRO A 266 -24.89 -12.60 3.08
N MET A 267 -26.12 -12.07 3.24
CA MET A 267 -26.50 -11.32 4.43
C MET A 267 -26.82 -12.30 5.58
N THR A 268 -26.15 -12.16 6.71
CA THR A 268 -26.65 -12.70 7.97
C THR A 268 -27.97 -12.02 8.31
N LEU A 269 -28.77 -12.60 9.21
CA LEU A 269 -29.99 -11.95 9.68
C LEU A 269 -29.71 -10.56 10.28
N LYS A 270 -28.61 -10.44 11.01
CA LYS A 270 -28.16 -9.17 11.63
C LYS A 270 -27.75 -8.15 10.58
N ALA A 271 -26.97 -8.55 9.56
CA ALA A 271 -26.64 -7.66 8.43
C ALA A 271 -27.89 -7.16 7.68
N TYR A 272 -28.88 -8.06 7.46
CA TYR A 272 -30.16 -7.71 6.86
C TYR A 272 -30.91 -6.65 7.70
N GLN A 273 -31.00 -6.85 9.02
CA GLN A 273 -31.67 -5.90 9.93
C GLN A 273 -30.94 -4.55 9.98
N ILE A 274 -29.60 -4.55 10.02
CA ILE A 274 -28.79 -3.32 9.98
C ILE A 274 -29.10 -2.51 8.71
N LEU A 275 -29.08 -3.17 7.55
CA LEU A 275 -29.33 -2.52 6.27
C LEU A 275 -30.77 -1.99 6.16
N LYS A 276 -31.77 -2.75 6.62
CA LYS A 276 -33.18 -2.28 6.67
C LYS A 276 -33.30 -1.04 7.55
N ARG A 277 -32.72 -1.05 8.76
CA ARG A 277 -32.70 0.11 9.67
C ARG A 277 -32.01 1.31 9.02
N GLN A 278 -30.91 1.09 8.31
CA GLN A 278 -30.18 2.15 7.64
C GLN A 278 -31.01 2.80 6.51
N LEU A 279 -31.74 2.01 5.74
CA LEU A 279 -32.62 2.55 4.69
C LEU A 279 -33.80 3.37 5.30
N LEU A 280 -34.34 2.95 6.43
CA LEU A 280 -35.34 3.75 7.14
C LEU A 280 -34.78 5.11 7.61
N ASN A 281 -33.53 5.10 8.13
CA ASN A 281 -32.83 6.33 8.51
C ASN A 281 -32.65 7.27 7.30
N LYS A 282 -32.20 6.70 6.15
CA LYS A 282 -32.02 7.45 4.91
C LYS A 282 -33.36 8.09 4.46
N ASN A 283 -34.44 7.31 4.38
CA ASN A 283 -35.74 7.80 4.00
C ASN A 283 -36.22 8.95 4.91
N GLY A 284 -35.95 8.87 6.23
CA GLY A 284 -36.24 9.94 7.17
C GLY A 284 -35.45 11.23 6.94
N ILE A 285 -34.20 11.13 6.40
CA ILE A 285 -33.38 12.29 6.02
C ILE A 285 -33.91 12.91 4.74
N GLU A 286 -34.29 12.12 3.74
CA GLU A 286 -34.84 12.56 2.47
C GLU A 286 -36.20 13.21 2.64
N ALA A 287 -37.05 12.67 3.51
CA ALA A 287 -38.36 13.25 3.86
C ALA A 287 -38.27 14.66 4.47
N LYS A 288 -37.09 15.04 5.02
CA LYS A 288 -36.81 16.40 5.49
C LYS A 288 -36.35 17.35 4.37
N GLY A 289 -36.49 16.97 3.10
CA GLY A 289 -36.16 17.78 1.94
C GLY A 289 -34.66 17.90 1.65
N LYS A 290 -33.81 17.08 2.27
CA LYS A 290 -32.38 17.08 2.01
C LYS A 290 -32.08 16.32 0.71
N LYS A 291 -31.57 17.03 -0.30
CA LYS A 291 -31.18 16.44 -1.60
C LYS A 291 -29.75 15.94 -1.57
N ALA A 292 -29.52 14.76 -2.14
CA ALA A 292 -28.17 14.25 -2.36
C ALA A 292 -27.48 15.03 -3.49
N PRO A 293 -26.15 15.16 -3.47
CA PRO A 293 -25.40 15.62 -4.63
C PRO A 293 -25.57 14.66 -5.81
N GLU A 294 -25.45 15.20 -7.02
CA GLU A 294 -25.55 14.44 -8.27
C GLU A 294 -24.59 13.23 -8.29
N GLY A 295 -25.10 12.05 -8.64
CA GLY A 295 -24.34 10.79 -8.68
C GLY A 295 -24.20 10.04 -7.36
N TYR A 296 -24.74 10.61 -6.24
CA TYR A 296 -24.67 10.01 -4.90
C TYR A 296 -26.05 9.72 -4.30
N GLU A 297 -27.13 9.87 -5.07
CA GLU A 297 -28.52 9.73 -4.63
C GLU A 297 -28.83 8.32 -4.12
N ASP A 298 -28.20 7.31 -4.74
CA ASP A 298 -28.45 5.89 -4.47
C ASP A 298 -27.58 5.32 -3.33
N LEU A 299 -26.78 6.16 -2.63
CA LEU A 299 -25.95 5.71 -1.50
C LEU A 299 -26.81 5.23 -0.32
N VAL A 300 -26.44 4.10 0.27
CA VAL A 300 -27.08 3.55 1.49
C VAL A 300 -26.67 4.35 2.73
N PHE A 301 -25.38 4.68 2.83
CA PHE A 301 -24.79 5.37 3.98
C PHE A 301 -24.51 6.82 3.63
N ILE A 302 -25.18 7.73 4.33
CA ILE A 302 -25.16 9.17 4.06
C ILE A 302 -25.03 9.99 5.34
N THR A 303 -24.64 11.25 5.19
CA THR A 303 -24.63 12.21 6.29
C THR A 303 -26.07 12.71 6.62
N ARG A 304 -26.22 13.45 7.71
CA ARG A 304 -27.49 14.15 8.07
C ARG A 304 -27.94 15.15 7.00
N ASN A 305 -27.04 15.54 6.11
CA ASN A 305 -27.33 16.46 5.00
C ASN A 305 -27.49 15.73 3.66
N ASN A 306 -27.68 14.41 3.68
CA ASN A 306 -27.80 13.56 2.49
C ASN A 306 -26.56 13.64 1.56
N THR A 307 -25.38 13.78 2.14
CA THR A 307 -24.11 13.80 1.39
C THR A 307 -23.30 12.53 1.68
N PRO A 308 -22.34 12.15 0.81
CA PRO A 308 -21.44 11.03 1.09
C PRO A 308 -20.69 11.19 2.41
N ILE A 309 -20.33 10.08 3.04
CA ILE A 309 -19.54 10.04 4.27
C ILE A 309 -18.07 9.89 3.91
N SER A 310 -17.22 10.71 4.54
CA SER A 310 -15.76 10.58 4.38
C SER A 310 -15.23 9.36 5.17
N PRO A 311 -14.41 8.48 4.54
CA PRO A 311 -13.72 7.43 5.28
C PRO A 311 -12.82 7.95 6.42
N ARG A 312 -12.32 9.18 6.29
CA ARG A 312 -11.53 9.83 7.36
C ARG A 312 -12.38 10.16 8.60
N ASP A 313 -13.62 10.56 8.38
CA ASP A 313 -14.52 10.88 9.50
C ASP A 313 -14.89 9.62 10.28
N THR A 314 -15.09 8.48 9.60
CA THR A 314 -15.31 7.20 10.29
C THR A 314 -14.12 6.79 11.14
N THR A 315 -12.89 7.00 10.65
CA THR A 315 -11.66 6.71 11.41
C THR A 315 -11.53 7.63 12.64
N LYS A 316 -11.81 8.93 12.48
CA LYS A 316 -11.77 9.88 13.63
C LYS A 316 -12.78 9.50 14.72
N VAL A 317 -14.03 9.19 14.32
CA VAL A 317 -15.06 8.79 15.28
C VAL A 317 -14.68 7.49 15.97
N MET A 318 -14.08 6.54 15.25
CA MET A 318 -13.58 5.30 15.86
C MET A 318 -12.49 5.56 16.89
N SER A 319 -11.53 6.48 16.61
CA SER A 319 -10.52 6.90 17.59
C SER A 319 -11.19 7.49 18.85
N THR A 320 -12.15 8.41 18.68
CA THR A 320 -12.90 9.00 19.81
C THR A 320 -13.65 7.93 20.63
N ILE A 321 -14.24 6.92 19.98
CA ILE A 321 -14.90 5.81 20.68
C ILE A 321 -13.85 4.99 21.45
N SER A 322 -12.72 4.66 20.83
CA SER A 322 -11.63 3.93 21.49
C SER A 322 -11.09 4.67 22.71
N GLU A 323 -10.83 5.96 22.59
CA GLU A 323 -10.42 6.84 23.69
C GLU A 323 -11.42 6.84 24.85
N ARG A 324 -12.72 6.87 24.52
CA ARG A 324 -13.79 6.81 25.52
C ARG A 324 -13.84 5.47 26.23
N ILE A 325 -13.65 4.35 25.53
CA ILE A 325 -13.58 3.02 26.14
C ILE A 325 -12.34 2.92 27.03
N ALA A 326 -11.20 3.46 26.59
CA ALA A 326 -9.94 3.46 27.34
C ALA A 326 -10.05 4.19 28.70
N LEU A 327 -10.97 5.14 28.86
CA LEU A 327 -11.24 5.76 30.17
C LEU A 327 -11.80 4.77 31.21
N GLN A 328 -12.48 3.71 30.75
CA GLN A 328 -13.05 2.65 31.61
C GLN A 328 -12.19 1.38 31.60
N LYS A 329 -11.51 1.10 30.51
CA LYS A 329 -10.59 -0.04 30.30
C LYS A 329 -9.27 0.47 29.75
N PRO A 330 -8.30 0.84 30.62
CA PRO A 330 -7.04 1.47 30.20
C PRO A 330 -6.23 0.67 29.17
N ASP A 331 -6.35 -0.64 29.18
CA ASP A 331 -5.66 -1.55 28.25
C ASP A 331 -6.35 -1.66 26.87
N PHE A 332 -7.41 -0.89 26.65
CA PHE A 332 -8.12 -0.93 25.38
C PHE A 332 -7.32 -0.16 24.31
N GLU A 333 -6.74 -0.90 23.38
CA GLU A 333 -5.94 -0.34 22.30
C GLU A 333 -6.80 0.41 21.25
N PRO A 334 -6.26 1.46 20.62
CA PRO A 334 -6.95 2.19 19.56
C PRO A 334 -7.40 1.30 18.41
N LEU A 335 -8.61 1.56 17.91
CA LEU A 335 -9.19 0.81 16.80
C LEU A 335 -9.06 1.54 15.47
N THR A 336 -8.96 0.74 14.43
CA THR A 336 -9.06 1.21 13.04
C THR A 336 -10.19 0.47 12.32
N PRO A 337 -10.72 0.99 11.20
CA PRO A 337 -11.71 0.26 10.41
C PRO A 337 -11.23 -1.13 9.95
N HIS A 338 -9.93 -1.34 9.84
CA HIS A 338 -9.36 -2.66 9.50
C HIS A 338 -9.45 -3.64 10.67
N THR A 339 -9.39 -3.16 11.91
CA THR A 339 -9.59 -3.99 13.12
C THR A 339 -10.94 -4.72 13.07
N LEU A 340 -12.03 -4.04 12.68
CA LEU A 340 -13.35 -4.68 12.56
C LEU A 340 -13.35 -5.81 11.51
N ARG A 341 -12.66 -5.60 10.40
CA ARG A 341 -12.52 -6.61 9.35
C ARG A 341 -11.62 -7.79 9.81
N HIS A 342 -10.56 -7.52 10.55
CA HIS A 342 -9.73 -8.57 11.14
C HIS A 342 -10.52 -9.38 12.16
N THR A 343 -11.30 -8.72 13.02
CA THR A 343 -12.22 -9.36 13.98
C THR A 343 -13.20 -10.28 13.26
N PHE A 344 -13.86 -9.81 12.18
CA PHE A 344 -14.73 -10.67 11.37
C PHE A 344 -13.97 -11.89 10.81
N ALA A 345 -12.78 -11.70 10.27
CA ALA A 345 -11.99 -12.78 9.69
C ALA A 345 -11.61 -13.82 10.74
N THR A 346 -11.12 -13.39 11.90
CA THR A 346 -10.78 -14.27 13.03
C THR A 346 -12.00 -15.04 13.53
N ARG A 347 -13.17 -14.38 13.67
CA ARG A 347 -14.43 -15.08 14.05
C ARG A 347 -14.88 -16.11 13.01
N CYS A 348 -14.61 -15.86 11.72
CA CYS A 348 -14.86 -16.85 10.68
C CYS A 348 -13.94 -18.07 10.82
N ILE A 349 -12.66 -17.85 11.14
CA ILE A 349 -11.66 -18.89 11.35
C ILE A 349 -12.04 -19.74 12.56
N GLU A 350 -12.31 -19.14 13.70
CA GLU A 350 -12.74 -19.79 14.94
C GLU A 350 -14.00 -20.67 14.74
N ARG A 351 -14.87 -20.29 13.79
CA ARG A 351 -16.07 -21.06 13.41
C ARG A 351 -15.82 -22.09 12.31
N GLY A 352 -14.57 -22.32 11.93
CA GLY A 352 -14.19 -23.33 10.95
C GLY A 352 -14.54 -23.00 9.50
N ILE A 353 -14.73 -21.72 9.15
CA ILE A 353 -14.96 -21.33 7.75
C ILE A 353 -13.72 -21.62 6.92
N ASN A 354 -13.88 -22.36 5.84
CA ASN A 354 -12.78 -22.74 4.95
C ASN A 354 -12.01 -21.51 4.44
N PRO A 355 -10.65 -21.54 4.41
CA PRO A 355 -9.81 -20.42 3.97
C PRO A 355 -10.17 -19.87 2.59
N LYS A 356 -10.53 -20.76 1.66
CA LYS A 356 -10.93 -20.35 0.31
C LYS A 356 -12.24 -19.57 0.30
N THR A 357 -13.21 -19.99 1.10
CA THR A 357 -14.48 -19.29 1.29
C THR A 357 -14.24 -17.91 1.93
N LEU A 358 -13.40 -17.85 2.98
CA LEU A 358 -13.04 -16.59 3.62
C LEU A 358 -12.29 -15.65 2.68
N GLN A 359 -11.39 -16.17 1.84
CA GLN A 359 -10.74 -15.39 0.78
C GLN A 359 -11.77 -14.70 -0.12
N ILE A 360 -12.80 -15.42 -0.54
CA ILE A 360 -13.86 -14.89 -1.42
C ILE A 360 -14.68 -13.84 -0.67
N LEU A 361 -15.12 -14.12 0.56
CA LEU A 361 -15.90 -13.18 1.36
C LEU A 361 -15.16 -11.87 1.60
N LEU A 362 -13.86 -11.94 1.89
CA LEU A 362 -13.02 -10.77 2.12
C LEU A 362 -12.58 -10.08 0.82
N GLY A 363 -12.56 -10.80 -0.31
CA GLY A 363 -12.06 -10.28 -1.58
C GLY A 363 -10.54 -10.04 -1.56
N HIS A 364 -9.77 -11.00 -0.99
CA HIS A 364 -8.31 -10.97 -1.02
C HIS A 364 -7.79 -11.39 -2.39
N SER A 365 -6.83 -10.67 -2.92
CA SER A 365 -6.22 -10.95 -4.23
C SER A 365 -5.49 -12.29 -4.27
N THR A 366 -4.83 -12.67 -3.18
CA THR A 366 -4.12 -13.94 -3.01
C THR A 366 -4.65 -14.69 -1.81
N ILE A 367 -4.52 -16.02 -1.81
CA ILE A 367 -4.91 -16.86 -0.67
C ILE A 367 -3.95 -16.63 0.50
N GLN A 368 -2.69 -16.30 0.24
CA GLN A 368 -1.67 -16.08 1.26
C GLN A 368 -2.13 -15.05 2.31
N ILE A 369 -2.70 -13.93 1.87
CA ILE A 369 -3.23 -12.88 2.78
C ILE A 369 -4.26 -13.45 3.76
N THR A 370 -5.03 -14.48 3.36
CA THR A 370 -6.01 -15.14 4.21
C THR A 370 -5.34 -16.17 5.09
N LEU A 371 -4.40 -16.96 4.57
CA LEU A 371 -3.66 -17.95 5.33
C LEU A 371 -2.81 -17.30 6.45
N ASP A 372 -2.24 -16.14 6.20
CA ASP A 372 -1.50 -15.37 7.22
C ASP A 372 -2.40 -15.02 8.44
N LEU A 373 -3.73 -14.94 8.26
CA LEU A 373 -4.66 -14.77 9.37
C LEU A 373 -4.89 -16.09 10.15
N TYR A 374 -4.79 -17.22 9.46
CA TYR A 374 -4.94 -18.54 10.11
C TYR A 374 -3.72 -18.89 10.97
N CYS A 375 -2.51 -18.51 10.55
CA CYS A 375 -1.28 -18.80 11.30
C CYS A 375 -1.29 -18.18 12.71
N HIS A 376 -1.97 -17.06 12.91
CA HIS A 376 -2.08 -16.39 14.21
C HIS A 376 -3.13 -16.98 15.16
N VAL A 377 -4.00 -17.87 14.67
CA VAL A 377 -5.10 -18.46 15.46
C VAL A 377 -4.76 -19.90 15.94
N THR A 378 -3.61 -20.46 15.52
CA THR A 378 -3.42 -21.91 15.43
C THR A 378 -2.78 -22.62 16.63
N ASP A 379 -2.22 -21.95 17.64
CA ASP A 379 -1.59 -22.70 18.73
C ASP A 379 -2.62 -23.42 19.62
N ASP A 380 -3.75 -22.77 19.93
CA ASP A 380 -4.87 -23.45 20.63
C ASP A 380 -5.70 -24.40 19.73
N THR A 381 -5.58 -24.21 18.40
CA THR A 381 -6.40 -24.92 17.40
C THR A 381 -5.81 -26.28 17.03
N LEU A 382 -4.49 -26.50 17.18
CA LEU A 382 -3.86 -27.79 16.87
C LEU A 382 -4.44 -28.93 17.69
N GLU A 383 -4.63 -28.74 19.00
CA GLU A 383 -5.22 -29.76 19.89
C GLU A 383 -6.69 -30.02 19.52
N ILE A 384 -7.45 -28.94 19.19
CA ILE A 384 -8.85 -29.04 18.77
C ILE A 384 -8.97 -29.76 17.41
N GLU A 385 -8.13 -29.46 16.44
CA GLU A 385 -8.15 -30.12 15.14
C GLU A 385 -7.71 -31.60 15.25
N MET A 386 -6.71 -31.88 16.08
CA MET A 386 -6.29 -33.27 16.35
C MET A 386 -7.39 -34.07 17.08
N SER A 387 -8.12 -33.46 18.00
CA SER A 387 -9.26 -34.12 18.67
C SER A 387 -10.41 -34.42 17.68
N LYS A 388 -10.65 -33.58 16.68
CA LYS A 388 -11.62 -33.89 15.62
C LYS A 388 -11.20 -35.09 14.78
N PHE A 389 -9.89 -35.25 14.53
CA PHE A 389 -9.35 -36.43 13.84
C PHE A 389 -9.56 -37.71 14.66
N GLU A 390 -9.32 -37.67 15.97
CA GLU A 390 -9.54 -38.81 16.89
C GLU A 390 -11.01 -39.20 16.97
N LEU A 391 -11.94 -38.22 17.03
CA LEU A 391 -13.38 -38.46 16.99
C LEU A 391 -13.81 -39.14 15.68
N GLY A 392 -13.24 -38.70 14.55
CA GLY A 392 -13.47 -39.30 13.23
C GLY A 392 -12.98 -40.76 13.15
N ALA A 393 -11.81 -41.05 13.70
CA ALA A 393 -11.24 -42.39 13.77
C ALA A 393 -12.09 -43.34 14.66
N ASN A 394 -12.58 -42.82 15.79
CA ASN A 394 -13.47 -43.61 16.67
C ASN A 394 -14.84 -43.88 16.02
N ALA A 395 -15.41 -42.93 15.27
CA ALA A 395 -16.64 -43.13 14.50
C ALA A 395 -16.45 -44.19 13.40
N GLN A 396 -15.30 -44.18 12.71
CA GLN A 396 -14.96 -45.18 11.70
C GLN A 396 -14.71 -46.55 12.32
N ALA A 397 -14.11 -46.61 13.51
CA ALA A 397 -13.92 -47.85 14.24
C ALA A 397 -15.25 -48.48 14.72
N ILE A 398 -16.19 -47.64 15.17
CA ILE A 398 -17.55 -48.09 15.55
C ILE A 398 -18.30 -48.59 14.30
N TYR A 399 -18.21 -47.89 13.16
CA TYR A 399 -18.83 -48.31 11.90
C TYR A 399 -18.24 -49.63 11.40
N ASN A 400 -16.92 -49.80 11.45
CA ASN A 400 -16.24 -51.05 11.05
C ASN A 400 -16.58 -52.20 11.97
N ASN A 401 -16.71 -51.98 13.29
CA ASN A 401 -17.11 -53.03 14.26
C ASN A 401 -18.57 -53.42 14.07
N GLN A 402 -19.47 -52.54 13.68
CA GLN A 402 -20.86 -52.90 13.35
C GLN A 402 -20.98 -53.72 12.06
N GLN A 403 -20.09 -53.52 11.07
CA GLN A 403 -20.07 -54.35 9.86
C GLN A 403 -19.48 -55.75 10.10
N ILE A 404 -18.57 -55.90 11.05
CA ILE A 404 -18.00 -57.22 11.42
C ILE A 404 -19.02 -58.08 12.20
N GLY A 405 -19.93 -57.43 12.95
CA GLY A 405 -20.99 -58.10 13.72
C GLY A 405 -22.17 -58.68 12.90
N VAL A 406 -22.24 -58.45 11.60
CA VAL A 406 -23.34 -58.93 10.71
C VAL A 406 -22.95 -60.13 9.86
N LYS A 407 -21.80 -60.77 10.13
CA LYS A 407 -21.37 -62.00 9.43
C LYS A 407 -21.16 -63.18 10.35
N VAL A 408 -22.04 -63.39 11.29
CA VAL A 408 -22.17 -64.73 11.96
C VAL A 408 -23.63 -64.89 12.37
N VAL A 409 -24.47 -65.40 11.52
CA VAL A 409 -25.47 -66.45 11.67
C VAL A 409 -25.95 -66.89 10.29
#